data_65c85115ae8be842eae2e227155df640
#
_entry.id   65c85115ae8be842eae2e227155df640
#
_cell.length_a   1.000
_cell.length_b   1.000
_cell.length_c   1.000
_cell.angle_alpha   90.00
_cell.angle_beta   90.00
_cell.angle_gamma   90.00
#
_symmetry.space_group_name_H-M   'P 1'
#
loop_
_entity.id
_entity.type
_entity.pdbx_description
1 polymer ?
#
loop_
_entity_poly.entity_id
_entity_poly.type
_entity_poly.pdbx_seq_one_letter_code
_entity_poly.pdbx_strand_id
1 'polypeptide(L)'
;MSAEPFEVTITEAEIADLRTRLRRTRWPEREPVDDWSQGLPLAYAQELCRSWAEDYDFGFAERLNVFPQYRDTIDGLGIHFLHVRSPEPDAFPLVLTHGWPGSVLEFLEVLGPLTDPRAHGGDPADAFHVVAPSLPGYGWSDKPSTTGWGITRTARAWDTLMVSLGYERYGAQGGDWGSAVSAALGEVAPERVVGVHLNLGSVAAGTFDDPTPAELANLEAEKEMQRTGRGYSAIQATRPQTLGYGLTDSPAGQAAWIAEKFWAWTDNDGHPEDALSRQTILDEISVYWFTASATSSARLYWESFANFRAKVTAPSGLSVYPRDITRPSRREADLRFTDLRWFEELPHGGHFAALEQPESLVQQVRGFFRLFR
;
A
#
# COMPACT_ATOMS: atom_id res chain seq x y z
N MET A 1 -16.19 21.48 -7.03
CA MET A 1 -15.14 21.09 -7.99
C MET A 1 -15.65 19.85 -8.70
N SER A 2 -15.44 19.69 -9.98
CA SER A 2 -15.90 18.50 -10.72
C SER A 2 -14.69 17.66 -11.05
N ALA A 3 -14.61 16.48 -10.42
CA ALA A 3 -13.59 15.49 -10.78
C ALA A 3 -13.69 15.15 -12.27
N GLU A 4 -12.57 15.19 -12.97
CA GLU A 4 -12.49 14.86 -14.39
C GLU A 4 -12.25 13.35 -14.57
N PRO A 5 -12.96 12.69 -15.50
CA PRO A 5 -12.65 11.30 -15.84
C PRO A 5 -11.18 11.14 -16.24
N PHE A 6 -10.58 10.04 -15.81
CA PHE A 6 -9.18 9.73 -16.09
C PHE A 6 -9.06 8.31 -16.62
N GLU A 7 -8.14 8.11 -17.54
CA GLU A 7 -7.83 6.80 -18.12
C GLU A 7 -6.30 6.63 -18.15
N VAL A 8 -5.84 5.50 -17.67
CA VAL A 8 -4.42 5.14 -17.71
C VAL A 8 -4.05 4.70 -19.12
N THR A 9 -3.03 5.33 -19.67
CA THR A 9 -2.48 4.96 -20.98
C THR A 9 -0.97 4.79 -20.89
N ILE A 10 -0.45 3.75 -21.56
CA ILE A 10 0.97 3.52 -21.72
C ILE A 10 1.22 3.39 -23.22
N THR A 11 2.10 4.20 -23.73
CA THR A 11 2.39 4.23 -25.17
C THR A 11 3.40 3.16 -25.57
N GLU A 12 3.30 2.68 -26.80
CA GLU A 12 4.30 1.78 -27.37
C GLU A 12 5.74 2.36 -27.34
N ALA A 13 5.87 3.69 -27.39
CA ALA A 13 7.16 4.36 -27.30
C ALA A 13 7.78 4.23 -25.90
N GLU A 14 6.96 4.35 -24.83
CA GLU A 14 7.40 4.16 -23.44
C GLU A 14 7.80 2.70 -23.19
N ILE A 15 7.02 1.75 -23.70
CA ILE A 15 7.35 0.32 -23.62
C ILE A 15 8.67 0.02 -24.37
N ALA A 16 8.86 0.59 -25.55
CA ALA A 16 10.09 0.41 -26.35
C ALA A 16 11.33 1.01 -25.65
N ASP A 17 11.18 2.17 -24.99
CA ASP A 17 12.25 2.77 -24.17
C ASP A 17 12.62 1.87 -22.99
N LEU A 18 11.63 1.40 -22.23
CA LEU A 18 11.82 0.45 -21.13
C LEU A 18 12.59 -0.80 -21.59
N ARG A 19 12.11 -1.46 -22.65
CA ARG A 19 12.76 -2.65 -23.23
C ARG A 19 14.20 -2.37 -23.64
N THR A 20 14.45 -1.20 -24.22
CA THR A 20 15.80 -0.78 -24.63
C THR A 20 16.73 -0.60 -23.43
N ARG A 21 16.25 0.03 -22.35
CA ARG A 21 17.00 0.22 -21.10
C ARG A 21 17.30 -1.10 -20.41
N LEU A 22 16.32 -2.00 -20.31
CA LEU A 22 16.49 -3.34 -19.74
C LEU A 22 17.56 -4.15 -20.47
N ARG A 23 17.57 -4.15 -21.80
CA ARG A 23 18.59 -4.82 -22.62
C ARG A 23 20.00 -4.24 -22.47
N ARG A 24 20.13 -2.97 -22.06
CA ARG A 24 21.40 -2.25 -21.84
C ARG A 24 21.85 -2.23 -20.40
N THR A 25 21.16 -2.96 -19.51
CA THR A 25 21.49 -2.99 -18.09
C THR A 25 22.93 -3.43 -17.88
N ARG A 26 23.67 -2.66 -17.10
CA ARG A 26 25.01 -3.01 -16.63
C ARG A 26 24.87 -3.75 -15.31
N TRP A 27 24.98 -5.06 -15.36
CA TRP A 27 24.86 -5.90 -14.19
C TRP A 27 26.09 -5.80 -13.29
N PRO A 28 25.90 -5.84 -11.95
CA PRO A 28 27.00 -6.01 -11.01
C PRO A 28 27.52 -7.45 -11.07
N GLU A 29 28.58 -7.72 -10.34
CA GLU A 29 29.02 -9.06 -10.01
C GLU A 29 27.96 -9.79 -9.17
N ARG A 30 27.99 -11.13 -9.22
CA ARG A 30 27.13 -11.97 -8.39
C ARG A 30 27.47 -11.77 -6.90
N GLU A 31 26.45 -11.79 -6.06
CA GLU A 31 26.57 -11.86 -4.61
C GLU A 31 27.38 -13.12 -4.17
N PRO A 32 28.24 -13.03 -3.12
CA PRO A 32 29.04 -14.15 -2.63
C PRO A 32 28.29 -15.08 -1.65
N VAL A 33 26.96 -14.95 -1.57
CA VAL A 33 26.05 -15.77 -0.75
C VAL A 33 25.08 -16.51 -1.65
N ASP A 34 24.50 -17.59 -1.15
CA ASP A 34 23.53 -18.40 -1.91
C ASP A 34 22.09 -18.18 -1.40
N ASP A 35 21.84 -17.02 -0.79
CA ASP A 35 20.53 -16.62 -0.23
C ASP A 35 20.25 -15.13 -0.46
N TRP A 36 19.15 -14.63 0.13
CA TRP A 36 18.73 -13.23 0.02
C TRP A 36 19.33 -12.30 1.08
N SER A 37 20.30 -12.76 1.87
CA SER A 37 20.85 -11.98 2.99
C SER A 37 21.58 -10.69 2.57
N GLN A 38 22.02 -10.60 1.31
CA GLN A 38 22.56 -9.37 0.70
C GLN A 38 21.56 -8.64 -0.21
N GLY A 39 20.31 -9.03 -0.21
CA GLY A 39 19.25 -8.46 -1.04
C GLY A 39 18.87 -9.36 -2.23
N LEU A 40 18.29 -8.78 -3.26
CA LEU A 40 17.79 -9.49 -4.44
C LEU A 40 18.94 -10.20 -5.18
N PRO A 41 18.92 -11.54 -5.33
CA PRO A 41 19.95 -12.29 -6.05
C PRO A 41 20.06 -11.87 -7.52
N LEU A 42 21.28 -11.77 -8.04
CA LEU A 42 21.53 -11.35 -9.43
C LEU A 42 20.79 -12.22 -10.44
N ALA A 43 20.74 -13.53 -10.22
CA ALA A 43 20.06 -14.44 -11.12
C ALA A 43 18.55 -14.13 -11.24
N TYR A 44 17.89 -13.88 -10.11
CA TYR A 44 16.47 -13.49 -10.13
C TYR A 44 16.26 -12.10 -10.72
N ALA A 45 17.13 -11.12 -10.40
CA ALA A 45 17.06 -9.80 -11.00
C ALA A 45 17.14 -9.85 -12.54
N GLN A 46 18.05 -10.67 -13.06
CA GLN A 46 18.20 -10.87 -14.52
C GLN A 46 16.98 -11.56 -15.15
N GLU A 47 16.43 -12.56 -14.50
CA GLU A 47 15.24 -13.28 -14.93
C GLU A 47 14.01 -12.37 -14.94
N LEU A 48 13.76 -11.63 -13.84
CA LEU A 48 12.66 -10.69 -13.70
C LEU A 48 12.73 -9.60 -14.77
N CYS A 49 13.91 -9.01 -14.99
CA CYS A 49 14.10 -7.97 -16.02
C CYS A 49 13.96 -8.52 -17.44
N ARG A 50 14.39 -9.75 -17.70
CA ARG A 50 14.16 -10.40 -18.99
C ARG A 50 12.67 -10.61 -19.21
N SER A 51 11.96 -11.16 -18.24
CA SER A 51 10.52 -11.36 -18.32
C SER A 51 9.77 -10.05 -18.52
N TRP A 52 10.18 -8.98 -17.83
CA TRP A 52 9.60 -7.64 -18.01
C TRP A 52 9.81 -7.07 -19.42
N ALA A 53 10.97 -7.36 -20.03
CA ALA A 53 11.27 -6.90 -21.39
C ALA A 53 10.60 -7.72 -22.50
N GLU A 54 10.43 -9.03 -22.30
CA GLU A 54 10.13 -9.98 -23.38
C GLU A 54 8.74 -10.64 -23.25
N ASP A 55 8.35 -11.02 -22.03
CA ASP A 55 7.18 -11.87 -21.79
C ASP A 55 5.98 -11.11 -21.19
N TYR A 56 6.23 -9.95 -20.56
CA TYR A 56 5.22 -9.18 -19.84
C TYR A 56 4.27 -8.45 -20.80
N ASP A 57 2.97 -8.54 -20.52
CA ASP A 57 1.90 -8.07 -21.42
C ASP A 57 1.55 -6.58 -21.30
N PHE A 58 2.01 -5.89 -20.23
CA PHE A 58 1.68 -4.49 -19.90
C PHE A 58 0.17 -4.24 -19.70
N GLY A 59 -0.63 -5.28 -19.53
CA GLY A 59 -2.09 -5.22 -19.47
C GLY A 59 -2.67 -4.65 -18.16
N PHE A 60 -1.84 -4.17 -17.24
CA PHE A 60 -2.35 -3.61 -15.98
C PHE A 60 -3.18 -2.34 -16.19
N ALA A 61 -2.88 -1.54 -17.22
CA ALA A 61 -3.63 -0.34 -17.54
C ALA A 61 -5.08 -0.68 -17.93
N GLU A 62 -5.27 -1.70 -18.79
CA GLU A 62 -6.59 -2.18 -19.21
C GLU A 62 -7.36 -2.75 -18.02
N ARG A 63 -6.70 -3.54 -17.14
CA ARG A 63 -7.34 -4.07 -15.92
C ARG A 63 -7.78 -2.96 -14.97
N LEU A 64 -6.97 -1.92 -14.81
CA LEU A 64 -7.32 -0.77 -13.99
C LEU A 64 -8.44 0.07 -14.61
N ASN A 65 -8.44 0.24 -15.94
CA ASN A 65 -9.43 1.03 -16.68
C ASN A 65 -10.83 0.39 -16.73
N VAL A 66 -11.00 -0.85 -16.26
CA VAL A 66 -12.32 -1.44 -16.02
C VAL A 66 -13.08 -0.66 -14.94
N PHE A 67 -12.35 -0.06 -13.99
CA PHE A 67 -12.93 0.71 -12.90
C PHE A 67 -12.96 2.21 -13.23
N PRO A 68 -14.04 2.92 -12.83
CA PRO A 68 -14.12 4.37 -13.02
C PRO A 68 -13.00 5.10 -12.27
N GLN A 69 -12.23 5.88 -13.00
CA GLN A 69 -11.11 6.67 -12.49
C GLN A 69 -11.34 8.15 -12.74
N TYR A 70 -10.83 8.94 -11.85
CA TYR A 70 -10.98 10.40 -11.87
C TYR A 70 -9.70 11.09 -11.42
N ARG A 71 -9.64 12.38 -11.73
CA ARG A 71 -8.62 13.27 -11.20
C ARG A 71 -9.29 14.57 -10.76
N ASP A 72 -8.89 15.06 -9.58
CA ASP A 72 -9.34 16.37 -9.08
C ASP A 72 -8.16 17.10 -8.42
N THR A 73 -8.27 18.41 -8.30
CA THR A 73 -7.27 19.24 -7.62
C THR A 73 -7.67 19.42 -6.16
N ILE A 74 -6.93 18.76 -5.26
CA ILE A 74 -7.14 18.83 -3.83
C ILE A 74 -5.96 19.53 -3.17
N ASP A 75 -6.22 20.59 -2.44
CA ASP A 75 -5.18 21.40 -1.77
C ASP A 75 -4.03 21.81 -2.73
N GLY A 76 -4.39 22.15 -3.97
CA GLY A 76 -3.46 22.60 -5.00
C GLY A 76 -2.67 21.50 -5.69
N LEU A 77 -2.95 20.21 -5.40
CA LEU A 77 -2.31 19.07 -6.01
C LEU A 77 -3.32 18.22 -6.79
N GLY A 78 -3.00 17.82 -8.00
CA GLY A 78 -3.80 16.88 -8.77
C GLY A 78 -3.75 15.48 -8.14
N ILE A 79 -4.88 15.01 -7.67
CA ILE A 79 -5.04 13.67 -7.07
C ILE A 79 -5.79 12.78 -8.05
N HIS A 80 -5.18 11.67 -8.40
CA HIS A 80 -5.82 10.55 -9.09
C HIS A 80 -6.51 9.64 -8.08
N PHE A 81 -7.70 9.14 -8.41
CA PHE A 81 -8.42 8.18 -7.58
C PHE A 81 -9.39 7.31 -8.38
N LEU A 82 -9.59 6.07 -7.92
CA LEU A 82 -10.74 5.27 -8.33
C LEU A 82 -11.95 5.69 -7.50
N HIS A 83 -13.12 5.76 -8.13
CA HIS A 83 -14.38 5.96 -7.42
C HIS A 83 -15.41 4.94 -7.94
N VAL A 84 -15.47 3.80 -7.27
CA VAL A 84 -16.34 2.68 -7.63
C VAL A 84 -17.59 2.72 -6.77
N ARG A 85 -18.70 3.11 -7.38
CA ARG A 85 -20.00 3.15 -6.70
C ARG A 85 -20.66 1.80 -6.74
N SER A 86 -21.14 1.36 -5.59
CA SER A 86 -21.98 0.17 -5.50
C SER A 86 -23.32 0.38 -6.19
N PRO A 87 -23.91 -0.67 -6.79
CA PRO A 87 -25.32 -0.67 -7.21
C PRO A 87 -26.30 -0.66 -6.03
N GLU A 88 -25.85 -1.01 -4.82
CA GLU A 88 -26.69 -1.02 -3.63
C GLU A 88 -26.88 0.42 -3.10
N PRO A 89 -28.16 0.85 -2.90
CA PRO A 89 -28.44 2.26 -2.58
C PRO A 89 -27.93 2.71 -1.22
N ASP A 90 -27.84 1.79 -0.26
CA ASP A 90 -27.40 2.06 1.12
C ASP A 90 -25.94 1.67 1.35
N ALA A 91 -25.15 1.53 0.29
CA ALA A 91 -23.73 1.19 0.37
C ALA A 91 -22.95 2.19 1.22
N PHE A 92 -22.11 1.67 2.10
CA PHE A 92 -21.36 2.49 3.04
C PHE A 92 -20.11 3.11 2.38
N PRO A 93 -19.86 4.44 2.50
CA PRO A 93 -18.69 5.07 1.89
C PRO A 93 -17.40 4.65 2.58
N LEU A 94 -16.39 4.28 1.80
CA LEU A 94 -15.10 3.79 2.28
C LEU A 94 -13.95 4.39 1.45
N VAL A 95 -12.96 4.98 2.12
CA VAL A 95 -11.71 5.34 1.48
C VAL A 95 -10.67 4.25 1.73
N LEU A 96 -10.04 3.73 0.65
CA LEU A 96 -8.95 2.75 0.69
C LEU A 96 -7.64 3.45 0.35
N THR A 97 -6.62 3.31 1.19
CA THR A 97 -5.31 3.94 0.95
C THR A 97 -4.22 2.88 0.92
N HIS A 98 -3.50 2.82 -0.20
CA HIS A 98 -2.33 1.95 -0.41
C HIS A 98 -1.07 2.50 0.28
N GLY A 99 0.04 1.80 0.12
CA GLY A 99 1.34 2.21 0.63
C GLY A 99 2.49 2.10 -0.36
N TRP A 100 3.72 1.94 0.16
CA TRP A 100 4.94 1.74 -0.60
C TRP A 100 5.46 0.30 -0.39
N PRO A 101 5.89 -0.43 -1.43
CA PRO A 101 6.00 -0.05 -2.84
C PRO A 101 4.77 -0.39 -3.69
N GLY A 102 3.60 -0.42 -3.09
CA GLY A 102 2.35 -0.70 -3.77
C GLY A 102 1.69 0.53 -4.41
N SER A 103 0.53 0.31 -4.99
CA SER A 103 -0.29 1.32 -5.67
C SER A 103 -1.78 0.99 -5.54
N VAL A 104 -2.63 1.73 -6.25
CA VAL A 104 -4.06 1.40 -6.33
C VAL A 104 -4.33 0.05 -7.00
N LEU A 105 -3.34 -0.55 -7.69
CA LEU A 105 -3.45 -1.90 -8.26
C LEU A 105 -3.63 -2.97 -7.18
N GLU A 106 -3.12 -2.74 -5.97
CA GLU A 106 -3.34 -3.67 -4.85
C GLU A 106 -4.83 -3.98 -4.63
N PHE A 107 -5.72 -3.04 -4.99
CA PHE A 107 -7.14 -3.16 -4.69
C PHE A 107 -7.99 -3.84 -5.78
N LEU A 108 -7.41 -4.18 -6.93
CA LEU A 108 -8.17 -4.70 -8.08
C LEU A 108 -9.06 -5.90 -7.71
N GLU A 109 -8.53 -6.84 -6.93
CA GLU A 109 -9.25 -8.07 -6.53
C GLU A 109 -10.27 -7.83 -5.41
N VAL A 110 -10.16 -6.72 -4.65
CA VAL A 110 -11.08 -6.42 -3.54
C VAL A 110 -12.19 -5.44 -3.93
N LEU A 111 -11.99 -4.63 -5.00
CA LEU A 111 -12.98 -3.63 -5.42
C LEU A 111 -14.33 -4.25 -5.78
N GLY A 112 -14.35 -5.28 -6.62
CA GLY A 112 -15.57 -5.98 -6.99
C GLY A 112 -16.34 -6.54 -5.78
N PRO A 113 -15.71 -7.41 -4.96
CA PRO A 113 -16.33 -7.91 -3.75
C PRO A 113 -16.85 -6.84 -2.79
N LEU A 114 -16.11 -5.74 -2.59
CA LEU A 114 -16.54 -4.66 -1.70
C LEU A 114 -17.70 -3.85 -2.28
N THR A 115 -17.72 -3.60 -3.58
CA THR A 115 -18.73 -2.70 -4.18
C THR A 115 -19.98 -3.42 -4.68
N ASP A 116 -19.86 -4.66 -5.12
CA ASP A 116 -20.99 -5.52 -5.54
C ASP A 116 -20.92 -6.89 -4.85
N PRO A 117 -21.16 -6.95 -3.53
CA PRO A 117 -21.11 -8.21 -2.81
C PRO A 117 -22.09 -9.25 -3.37
N ARG A 118 -23.23 -8.84 -3.95
CA ARG A 118 -24.22 -9.73 -4.54
C ARG A 118 -23.65 -10.54 -5.70
N ALA A 119 -22.89 -9.91 -6.59
CA ALA A 119 -22.23 -10.60 -7.71
C ALA A 119 -21.09 -11.53 -7.25
N HIS A 120 -20.60 -11.34 -6.02
CA HIS A 120 -19.52 -12.10 -5.42
C HIS A 120 -19.95 -13.00 -4.25
N GLY A 121 -21.26 -13.38 -4.18
CA GLY A 121 -21.79 -14.32 -3.19
C GLY A 121 -21.86 -13.77 -1.75
N GLY A 122 -21.74 -12.44 -1.56
CA GLY A 122 -21.83 -11.77 -0.27
C GLY A 122 -23.20 -11.16 0.01
N ASP A 123 -23.36 -10.64 1.23
CA ASP A 123 -24.57 -9.93 1.64
C ASP A 123 -24.58 -8.51 1.04
N PRO A 124 -25.63 -8.09 0.29
CA PRO A 124 -25.75 -6.73 -0.21
C PRO A 124 -25.70 -5.65 0.87
N ALA A 125 -26.10 -5.96 2.11
CA ALA A 125 -25.97 -5.05 3.24
C ALA A 125 -24.51 -4.70 3.58
N ASP A 126 -23.52 -5.47 3.10
CA ASP A 126 -22.09 -5.22 3.29
C ASP A 126 -21.46 -4.38 2.17
N ALA A 127 -22.27 -3.85 1.25
CA ALA A 127 -21.75 -3.09 0.12
C ALA A 127 -21.08 -1.76 0.53
N PHE A 128 -20.06 -1.37 -0.24
CA PHE A 128 -19.34 -0.11 -0.07
C PHE A 128 -19.36 0.72 -1.35
N HIS A 129 -19.45 2.04 -1.22
CA HIS A 129 -18.93 2.96 -2.22
C HIS A 129 -17.46 3.17 -1.94
N VAL A 130 -16.58 2.76 -2.85
CA VAL A 130 -15.14 2.80 -2.62
C VAL A 130 -14.50 3.98 -3.34
N VAL A 131 -13.69 4.76 -2.60
CA VAL A 131 -12.77 5.76 -3.12
C VAL A 131 -11.35 5.30 -2.81
N ALA A 132 -10.52 5.07 -3.85
CA ALA A 132 -9.15 4.62 -3.67
C ALA A 132 -8.17 5.59 -4.35
N PRO A 133 -7.67 6.61 -3.61
CA PRO A 133 -6.77 7.60 -4.19
C PRO A 133 -5.33 7.07 -4.27
N SER A 134 -4.62 7.45 -5.34
CA SER A 134 -3.16 7.37 -5.38
C SER A 134 -2.56 8.41 -4.43
N LEU A 135 -1.66 7.98 -3.55
CA LEU A 135 -0.97 8.87 -2.62
C LEU A 135 -0.26 10.03 -3.36
N PRO A 136 -0.12 11.22 -2.73
CA PRO A 136 0.66 12.32 -3.31
C PRO A 136 2.06 11.89 -3.70
N GLY A 137 2.41 12.05 -4.98
CA GLY A 137 3.70 11.62 -5.52
C GLY A 137 3.80 10.14 -5.92
N TYR A 138 2.70 9.39 -5.84
CA TYR A 138 2.59 7.99 -6.26
C TYR A 138 1.69 7.88 -7.48
N GLY A 139 1.94 6.87 -8.29
CA GLY A 139 1.09 6.56 -9.44
C GLY A 139 0.77 7.81 -10.26
N TRP A 140 -0.49 8.02 -10.52
CA TRP A 140 -0.98 9.11 -11.38
C TRP A 140 -1.38 10.39 -10.63
N SER A 141 -1.17 10.47 -9.32
CA SER A 141 -1.23 11.72 -8.57
C SER A 141 -0.01 12.60 -8.86
N ASP A 142 -0.20 13.93 -8.80
CA ASP A 142 0.91 14.86 -8.99
C ASP A 142 2.02 14.66 -7.95
N LYS A 143 3.23 14.95 -8.38
CA LYS A 143 4.41 14.98 -7.51
C LYS A 143 4.47 16.33 -6.79
N PRO A 144 4.39 16.36 -5.44
CA PRO A 144 4.48 17.61 -4.71
C PRO A 144 5.74 18.40 -5.07
N SER A 145 5.57 19.66 -5.41
CA SER A 145 6.66 20.60 -5.70
C SER A 145 7.14 21.38 -4.46
N THR A 146 6.43 21.22 -3.34
CA THR A 146 6.73 21.83 -2.04
C THR A 146 6.78 20.77 -0.94
N THR A 147 7.49 21.07 0.14
CA THR A 147 7.47 20.24 1.36
C THR A 147 6.12 20.33 2.09
N GLY A 148 5.92 19.43 3.07
CA GLY A 148 4.73 19.42 3.93
C GLY A 148 3.63 18.46 3.48
N TRP A 149 3.82 17.68 2.40
CA TRP A 149 2.90 16.61 1.98
C TRP A 149 3.15 15.30 2.75
N GLY A 150 3.09 15.40 4.07
CA GLY A 150 3.16 14.24 4.96
C GLY A 150 1.79 13.64 5.28
N ILE A 151 1.78 12.64 6.19
CA ILE A 151 0.58 11.88 6.60
C ILE A 151 -0.61 12.77 6.91
N THR A 152 -0.45 13.77 7.79
CA THR A 152 -1.56 14.61 8.25
C THR A 152 -2.17 15.47 7.13
N ARG A 153 -1.36 16.00 6.22
CA ARG A 153 -1.85 16.78 5.08
C ARG A 153 -2.56 15.88 4.09
N THR A 154 -2.02 14.69 3.84
CA THR A 154 -2.67 13.68 3.00
C THR A 154 -4.04 13.27 3.57
N ALA A 155 -4.12 13.04 4.89
CA ALA A 155 -5.39 12.75 5.56
C ALA A 155 -6.42 13.88 5.38
N ARG A 156 -6.02 15.14 5.52
CA ARG A 156 -6.93 16.29 5.25
C ARG A 156 -7.34 16.37 3.78
N ALA A 157 -6.45 16.03 2.87
CA ALA A 157 -6.78 15.97 1.46
C ALA A 157 -7.82 14.88 1.16
N TRP A 158 -7.70 13.70 1.81
CA TRP A 158 -8.70 12.63 1.70
C TRP A 158 -10.06 13.03 2.27
N ASP A 159 -10.11 13.71 3.42
CA ASP A 159 -11.36 14.26 3.95
C ASP A 159 -11.99 15.25 2.97
N THR A 160 -11.20 16.17 2.42
CA THR A 160 -11.67 17.12 1.39
C THR A 160 -12.20 16.39 0.16
N LEU A 161 -11.52 15.35 -0.30
CA LEU A 161 -11.95 14.51 -1.44
C LEU A 161 -13.30 13.84 -1.14
N MET A 162 -13.43 13.15 0.01
CA MET A 162 -14.66 12.47 0.39
C MET A 162 -15.86 13.45 0.48
N VAL A 163 -15.67 14.60 1.11
CA VAL A 163 -16.69 15.65 1.19
C VAL A 163 -17.05 16.18 -0.20
N SER A 164 -16.09 16.39 -1.09
CA SER A 164 -16.35 16.87 -2.47
C SER A 164 -17.16 15.87 -3.30
N LEU A 165 -17.05 14.57 -2.99
CA LEU A 165 -17.84 13.50 -3.59
C LEU A 165 -19.22 13.31 -2.95
N GLY A 166 -19.55 14.09 -1.91
CA GLY A 166 -20.85 14.08 -1.23
C GLY A 166 -20.92 13.12 -0.04
N TYR A 167 -19.81 12.60 0.46
CA TYR A 167 -19.78 11.71 1.60
C TYR A 167 -19.53 12.47 2.90
N GLU A 168 -20.59 12.65 3.69
CA GLU A 168 -20.54 13.33 4.99
C GLU A 168 -20.08 12.40 6.14
N ARG A 169 -20.26 11.09 5.98
CA ARG A 169 -19.81 10.05 6.92
C ARG A 169 -19.22 8.89 6.13
N TYR A 170 -18.05 8.41 6.56
CA TYR A 170 -17.34 7.35 5.85
C TYR A 170 -16.38 6.59 6.77
N GLY A 171 -15.97 5.40 6.34
CA GLY A 171 -14.88 4.64 6.93
C GLY A 171 -13.56 4.86 6.20
N ALA A 172 -12.46 4.55 6.85
CA ALA A 172 -11.14 4.52 6.23
C ALA A 172 -10.46 3.16 6.44
N GLN A 173 -9.79 2.67 5.39
CA GLN A 173 -8.99 1.45 5.45
C GLN A 173 -7.63 1.70 4.81
N GLY A 174 -6.58 1.06 5.34
CA GLY A 174 -5.26 1.13 4.73
C GLY A 174 -4.25 0.15 5.30
N GLY A 175 -3.29 -0.21 4.46
CA GLY A 175 -2.05 -0.90 4.78
C GLY A 175 -0.85 0.05 4.67
N ASP A 176 0.30 -0.29 5.21
CA ASP A 176 1.55 0.48 5.11
C ASP A 176 1.36 1.99 5.42
N TRP A 177 1.76 2.90 4.50
CA TRP A 177 1.46 4.34 4.62
C TRP A 177 -0.04 4.62 4.68
N GLY A 178 -0.85 3.82 4.00
CA GLY A 178 -2.30 3.90 4.07
C GLY A 178 -2.84 3.67 5.48
N SER A 179 -2.21 2.80 6.29
CA SER A 179 -2.55 2.67 7.71
C SER A 179 -2.31 3.96 8.49
N ALA A 180 -1.18 4.61 8.26
CA ALA A 180 -0.85 5.86 8.94
C ALA A 180 -1.76 7.01 8.49
N VAL A 181 -2.08 7.09 7.19
CA VAL A 181 -3.02 8.09 6.64
C VAL A 181 -4.44 7.85 7.16
N SER A 182 -4.93 6.60 7.18
CA SER A 182 -6.25 6.25 7.71
C SER A 182 -6.37 6.55 9.22
N ALA A 183 -5.33 6.23 9.99
CA ALA A 183 -5.27 6.59 11.41
C ALA A 183 -5.35 8.12 11.60
N ALA A 184 -4.54 8.88 10.85
CA ALA A 184 -4.54 10.34 10.90
C ALA A 184 -5.88 10.93 10.42
N LEU A 185 -6.57 10.28 9.48
CA LEU A 185 -7.88 10.70 9.01
C LEU A 185 -8.93 10.64 10.12
N GLY A 186 -8.91 9.61 10.96
CA GLY A 186 -9.74 9.53 12.16
C GLY A 186 -9.49 10.65 13.18
N GLU A 187 -8.26 11.19 13.21
CA GLU A 187 -7.90 12.30 14.11
C GLU A 187 -8.23 13.68 13.52
N VAL A 188 -8.13 13.86 12.19
CA VAL A 188 -8.37 15.17 11.56
C VAL A 188 -9.83 15.43 11.22
N ALA A 189 -10.66 14.38 11.11
CA ALA A 189 -12.07 14.45 10.75
C ALA A 189 -12.95 13.53 11.64
N PRO A 190 -12.85 13.61 12.98
CA PRO A 190 -13.51 12.67 13.89
C PRO A 190 -15.04 12.71 13.81
N GLU A 191 -15.63 13.80 13.32
CA GLU A 191 -17.07 13.93 13.12
C GLU A 191 -17.58 13.22 11.85
N ARG A 192 -16.69 12.90 10.89
CA ARG A 192 -17.03 12.25 9.61
C ARG A 192 -16.54 10.81 9.53
N VAL A 193 -15.35 10.54 10.07
CA VAL A 193 -14.76 9.20 10.08
C VAL A 193 -15.33 8.37 11.20
N VAL A 194 -16.17 7.41 10.88
CA VAL A 194 -16.85 6.56 11.89
C VAL A 194 -15.95 5.48 12.47
N GLY A 195 -14.89 5.11 11.76
CA GLY A 195 -13.90 4.15 12.19
C GLY A 195 -12.80 3.95 11.16
N VAL A 196 -11.66 3.43 11.61
CA VAL A 196 -10.49 3.16 10.79
C VAL A 196 -10.11 1.67 10.90
N HIS A 197 -10.02 0.98 9.76
CA HIS A 197 -9.55 -0.41 9.70
C HIS A 197 -8.13 -0.45 9.13
N LEU A 198 -7.23 -1.11 9.82
CA LEU A 198 -5.81 -1.14 9.47
C LEU A 198 -5.32 -2.59 9.36
N ASN A 199 -4.49 -2.88 8.37
CA ASN A 199 -3.78 -4.15 8.29
C ASN A 199 -2.28 -4.03 8.64
N LEU A 200 -1.79 -2.83 8.95
CA LEU A 200 -0.48 -2.64 9.57
C LEU A 200 -0.64 -1.88 10.89
N GLY A 201 -0.46 -2.59 12.00
CA GLY A 201 -0.63 -2.02 13.34
C GLY A 201 0.42 -0.99 13.72
N SER A 202 1.61 -1.03 13.12
CA SER A 202 2.76 -0.14 13.40
C SER A 202 3.00 0.13 14.90
N VAL A 203 2.79 -0.89 15.73
CA VAL A 203 3.01 -0.84 17.17
C VAL A 203 4.45 -1.25 17.44
N ALA A 204 5.14 -0.51 18.31
CA ALA A 204 6.42 -0.96 18.83
C ALA A 204 6.21 -2.17 19.73
N ALA A 205 7.10 -3.15 19.64
CA ALA A 205 7.05 -4.29 20.57
C ALA A 205 7.05 -3.77 22.02
N GLY A 206 6.06 -4.21 22.77
CA GLY A 206 5.90 -3.80 24.16
C GLY A 206 6.93 -4.46 25.07
N THR A 207 7.33 -3.77 26.13
CA THR A 207 8.07 -4.37 27.23
C THR A 207 7.09 -4.63 28.37
N PHE A 208 6.81 -5.90 28.59
CA PHE A 208 5.94 -6.35 29.69
C PHE A 208 6.75 -7.16 30.69
N ASP A 209 6.36 -7.13 31.97
CA ASP A 209 7.01 -7.93 33.00
C ASP A 209 6.79 -9.44 32.82
N ASP A 210 5.70 -9.80 32.11
CA ASP A 210 5.27 -11.18 31.83
C ASP A 210 4.96 -11.38 30.34
N PRO A 211 5.94 -11.23 29.42
CA PRO A 211 5.69 -11.33 28.00
C PRO A 211 5.30 -12.75 27.60
N THR A 212 4.33 -12.89 26.70
CA THR A 212 3.98 -14.15 26.09
C THR A 212 5.06 -14.61 25.10
N PRO A 213 5.11 -15.91 24.73
CA PRO A 213 6.03 -16.37 23.68
C PRO A 213 5.87 -15.63 22.34
N ALA A 214 4.64 -15.26 21.97
CA ALA A 214 4.37 -14.50 20.75
C ALA A 214 4.96 -13.08 20.82
N GLU A 215 4.83 -12.38 21.96
CA GLU A 215 5.41 -11.05 22.16
C GLU A 215 6.94 -11.07 22.17
N LEU A 216 7.55 -12.12 22.75
CA LEU A 216 8.99 -12.32 22.65
C LEU A 216 9.44 -12.54 21.20
N ALA A 217 8.69 -13.33 20.45
CA ALA A 217 8.97 -13.55 19.02
C ALA A 217 8.83 -12.25 18.20
N ASN A 218 7.81 -11.42 18.50
CA ASN A 218 7.63 -10.10 17.86
C ASN A 218 8.79 -9.15 18.20
N LEU A 219 9.24 -9.15 19.44
CA LEU A 219 10.39 -8.34 19.86
C LEU A 219 11.67 -8.74 19.12
N GLU A 220 11.94 -10.04 18.95
CA GLU A 220 13.09 -10.50 18.19
C GLU A 220 12.95 -10.18 16.70
N ALA A 221 11.76 -10.33 16.12
CA ALA A 221 11.49 -9.93 14.73
C ALA A 221 11.68 -8.42 14.51
N GLU A 222 11.27 -7.57 15.47
CA GLU A 222 11.52 -6.12 15.39
C GLU A 222 13.02 -5.81 15.48
N LYS A 223 13.78 -6.48 16.34
CA LYS A 223 15.24 -6.32 16.43
C LYS A 223 15.91 -6.72 15.13
N GLU A 224 15.49 -7.83 14.53
CA GLU A 224 16.03 -8.29 13.24
C GLU A 224 15.71 -7.30 12.13
N MET A 225 14.47 -6.80 12.05
CA MET A 225 14.06 -5.75 11.11
C MET A 225 14.90 -4.47 11.30
N GLN A 226 15.20 -4.08 12.55
CA GLN A 226 16.08 -2.93 12.85
C GLN A 226 17.50 -3.17 12.32
N ARG A 227 18.00 -4.39 12.44
CA ARG A 227 19.37 -4.75 12.08
C ARG A 227 19.57 -4.91 10.58
N THR A 228 18.62 -5.52 9.87
CA THR A 228 18.77 -5.96 8.47
C THR A 228 17.77 -5.37 7.50
N GLY A 229 16.54 -5.08 7.93
CA GLY A 229 15.43 -4.74 7.06
C GLY A 229 15.23 -3.23 6.80
N ARG A 230 15.81 -2.33 7.62
CA ARG A 230 15.49 -0.89 7.58
C ARG A 230 16.36 -0.03 6.66
N GLY A 231 17.31 -0.62 5.95
CA GLY A 231 18.21 0.15 5.09
C GLY A 231 17.47 1.02 4.07
N TYR A 232 16.44 0.47 3.43
CA TYR A 232 15.62 1.18 2.46
C TYR A 232 14.93 2.42 3.05
N SER A 233 14.26 2.26 4.20
CA SER A 233 13.50 3.35 4.84
C SER A 233 14.42 4.42 5.40
N ALA A 234 15.61 4.06 5.90
CA ALA A 234 16.61 5.01 6.36
C ALA A 234 17.13 5.90 5.22
N ILE A 235 17.38 5.32 4.03
CA ILE A 235 17.79 6.08 2.85
C ILE A 235 16.62 6.96 2.37
N GLN A 236 15.42 6.43 2.24
CA GLN A 236 14.24 7.18 1.80
C GLN A 236 13.88 8.32 2.76
N ALA A 237 14.02 8.11 4.08
CA ALA A 237 13.75 9.14 5.08
C ALA A 237 14.83 10.23 5.19
N THR A 238 16.03 10.00 4.67
CA THR A 238 17.16 10.94 4.84
C THR A 238 17.68 11.53 3.54
N ARG A 239 17.68 10.78 2.45
CA ARG A 239 18.27 11.15 1.16
C ARG A 239 17.46 10.65 -0.04
N PRO A 240 16.12 10.90 -0.09
CA PRO A 240 15.25 10.39 -1.16
C PRO A 240 15.69 10.87 -2.56
N GLN A 241 16.15 12.12 -2.68
CA GLN A 241 16.61 12.67 -3.95
C GLN A 241 17.86 11.96 -4.48
N THR A 242 18.82 11.64 -3.60
CA THR A 242 20.06 10.96 -4.01
C THR A 242 19.78 9.55 -4.52
N LEU A 243 18.92 8.81 -3.83
CA LEU A 243 18.46 7.50 -4.27
C LEU A 243 17.71 7.57 -5.61
N GLY A 244 16.90 8.61 -5.77
CA GLY A 244 16.02 8.82 -6.92
C GLY A 244 16.72 8.86 -8.26
N TYR A 245 17.96 9.38 -8.35
CA TYR A 245 18.71 9.39 -9.61
C TYR A 245 18.92 7.98 -10.19
N GLY A 246 19.28 7.02 -9.33
CA GLY A 246 19.47 5.64 -9.75
C GLY A 246 18.16 4.92 -10.07
N LEU A 247 17.14 5.11 -9.23
CA LEU A 247 15.86 4.42 -9.39
C LEU A 247 15.04 4.96 -10.57
N THR A 248 15.16 6.25 -10.90
CA THR A 248 14.42 6.85 -12.02
C THR A 248 15.09 6.52 -13.37
N ASP A 249 16.41 6.35 -13.40
CA ASP A 249 17.15 6.10 -14.65
C ASP A 249 17.29 4.61 -14.99
N SER A 250 17.38 3.74 -13.97
CA SER A 250 17.60 2.31 -14.15
C SER A 250 16.34 1.49 -13.86
N PRO A 251 15.65 0.92 -14.87
CA PRO A 251 14.51 0.04 -14.63
C PRO A 251 14.93 -1.21 -13.85
N ALA A 252 16.12 -1.77 -14.10
CA ALA A 252 16.63 -2.90 -13.33
C ALA A 252 16.92 -2.54 -11.86
N GLY A 253 17.47 -1.34 -11.61
CA GLY A 253 17.68 -0.85 -10.24
C GLY A 253 16.37 -0.62 -9.49
N GLN A 254 15.37 -0.04 -10.15
CA GLN A 254 14.03 0.15 -9.58
C GLN A 254 13.34 -1.20 -9.33
N ALA A 255 13.39 -2.12 -10.30
CA ALA A 255 12.82 -3.45 -10.15
C ALA A 255 13.44 -4.20 -8.96
N ALA A 256 14.77 -4.17 -8.83
CA ALA A 256 15.46 -4.79 -7.70
C ALA A 256 15.06 -4.17 -6.35
N TRP A 257 14.94 -2.83 -6.29
CA TRP A 257 14.56 -2.09 -5.07
C TRP A 257 13.16 -2.43 -4.58
N ILE A 258 12.23 -2.67 -5.50
CA ILE A 258 10.82 -3.00 -5.20
C ILE A 258 10.65 -4.50 -4.97
N ALA A 259 11.17 -5.36 -5.87
CA ALA A 259 10.97 -6.79 -5.81
C ALA A 259 11.57 -7.44 -4.55
N GLU A 260 12.67 -6.87 -4.01
CA GLU A 260 13.23 -7.32 -2.73
C GLU A 260 12.21 -7.17 -1.58
N LYS A 261 11.29 -6.18 -1.65
CA LYS A 261 10.24 -5.99 -0.64
C LYS A 261 9.10 -7.01 -0.79
N PHE A 262 8.78 -7.42 -1.99
CA PHE A 262 7.84 -8.53 -2.19
C PHE A 262 8.39 -9.84 -1.62
N TRP A 263 9.69 -10.09 -1.73
CA TRP A 263 10.29 -11.22 -1.02
C TRP A 263 10.25 -11.03 0.51
N ALA A 264 10.66 -9.86 1.01
CA ALA A 264 10.86 -9.66 2.44
C ALA A 264 9.55 -9.59 3.26
N TRP A 265 8.41 -9.23 2.62
CA TRP A 265 7.19 -8.84 3.32
C TRP A 265 5.95 -9.65 2.95
N THR A 266 6.04 -10.60 2.03
CA THR A 266 4.94 -11.52 1.71
C THR A 266 5.05 -12.83 2.49
N ASP A 267 3.94 -13.54 2.55
CA ASP A 267 3.88 -14.91 3.12
C ASP A 267 4.37 -15.92 2.08
N ASN A 268 5.69 -16.03 1.96
CA ASN A 268 6.36 -16.89 0.99
C ASN A 268 7.30 -17.91 1.66
N ASP A 269 7.68 -18.95 0.94
CA ASP A 269 8.57 -20.03 1.37
C ASP A 269 10.02 -19.83 0.91
N GLY A 270 10.42 -18.59 0.63
CA GLY A 270 11.79 -18.22 0.24
C GLY A 270 11.88 -17.55 -1.13
N HIS A 271 10.78 -17.50 -1.88
CA HIS A 271 10.72 -16.83 -3.16
C HIS A 271 9.45 -15.97 -3.28
N PRO A 272 9.51 -14.71 -3.78
CA PRO A 272 8.34 -13.84 -3.84
C PRO A 272 7.22 -14.41 -4.72
N GLU A 273 7.53 -15.23 -5.70
CA GLU A 273 6.54 -15.86 -6.59
C GLU A 273 5.81 -17.05 -5.95
N ASP A 274 6.17 -17.45 -4.71
CA ASP A 274 5.35 -18.37 -3.91
C ASP A 274 4.07 -17.70 -3.42
N ALA A 275 4.11 -16.37 -3.19
CA ALA A 275 2.98 -15.59 -2.67
C ALA A 275 2.26 -14.78 -3.76
N LEU A 276 2.99 -14.21 -4.71
CA LEU A 276 2.46 -13.32 -5.75
C LEU A 276 2.91 -13.79 -7.13
N SER A 277 2.04 -13.67 -8.12
CA SER A 277 2.46 -13.96 -9.50
C SER A 277 3.53 -12.98 -9.97
N ARG A 278 4.41 -13.42 -10.87
CA ARG A 278 5.39 -12.54 -11.54
C ARG A 278 4.70 -11.36 -12.24
N GLN A 279 3.51 -11.60 -12.80
CA GLN A 279 2.69 -10.56 -13.42
C GLN A 279 2.34 -9.46 -12.39
N THR A 280 1.84 -9.84 -11.21
CA THR A 280 1.49 -8.91 -10.13
C THR A 280 2.70 -8.09 -9.66
N ILE A 281 3.85 -8.74 -9.49
CA ILE A 281 5.11 -8.07 -9.12
C ILE A 281 5.51 -7.06 -10.18
N LEU A 282 5.44 -7.43 -11.47
CA LEU A 282 5.78 -6.56 -12.58
C LEU A 282 4.75 -5.45 -12.81
N ASP A 283 3.48 -5.67 -12.49
CA ASP A 283 2.44 -4.65 -12.53
C ASP A 283 2.79 -3.49 -11.59
N GLU A 284 3.08 -3.78 -10.32
CA GLU A 284 3.45 -2.75 -9.34
C GLU A 284 4.76 -2.04 -9.71
N ILE A 285 5.78 -2.77 -10.13
CA ILE A 285 7.04 -2.18 -10.61
C ILE A 285 6.78 -1.27 -11.81
N SER A 286 5.90 -1.67 -12.73
CA SER A 286 5.56 -0.91 -13.94
C SER A 286 4.86 0.40 -13.63
N VAL A 287 3.96 0.44 -12.62
CA VAL A 287 3.36 1.71 -12.16
C VAL A 287 4.44 2.71 -11.77
N TYR A 288 5.40 2.30 -10.94
CA TYR A 288 6.49 3.19 -10.50
C TYR A 288 7.37 3.65 -11.66
N TRP A 289 7.63 2.76 -12.63
CA TRP A 289 8.44 3.08 -13.80
C TRP A 289 7.74 4.09 -14.72
N PHE A 290 6.55 3.77 -15.20
CA PHE A 290 5.85 4.60 -16.19
C PHE A 290 5.38 5.94 -15.63
N THR A 291 5.16 6.03 -14.33
CA THR A 291 4.85 7.30 -13.67
C THR A 291 6.09 8.02 -13.14
N ALA A 292 7.28 7.43 -13.26
CA ALA A 292 8.54 7.93 -12.70
C ALA A 292 8.41 8.34 -11.22
N SER A 293 7.69 7.54 -10.40
CA SER A 293 7.31 7.88 -9.03
C SER A 293 8.28 7.38 -7.95
N ALA A 294 9.37 6.70 -8.32
CA ALA A 294 10.34 6.17 -7.36
C ALA A 294 10.90 7.24 -6.40
N THR A 295 11.26 8.42 -6.91
CA THR A 295 11.79 9.52 -6.10
C THR A 295 10.70 10.21 -5.28
N SER A 296 9.55 10.52 -5.91
CA SER A 296 8.47 11.28 -5.25
C SER A 296 7.81 10.47 -4.14
N SER A 297 7.63 9.17 -4.32
CA SER A 297 7.11 8.28 -3.29
C SER A 297 8.04 8.20 -2.08
N ALA A 298 9.35 8.13 -2.30
CA ALA A 298 10.32 8.11 -1.24
C ALA A 298 10.30 9.37 -0.35
N ARG A 299 9.83 10.53 -0.87
CA ARG A 299 9.72 11.77 -0.09
C ARG A 299 8.70 11.69 1.03
N LEU A 300 7.69 10.83 0.95
CA LEU A 300 6.74 10.62 2.05
C LEU A 300 7.45 10.12 3.31
N TYR A 301 8.50 9.30 3.16
CA TYR A 301 9.36 8.88 4.27
C TYR A 301 10.08 10.06 4.91
N TRP A 302 10.63 10.96 4.10
CA TRP A 302 11.32 12.16 4.59
C TRP A 302 10.36 13.11 5.34
N GLU A 303 9.12 13.24 4.87
CA GLU A 303 8.09 14.10 5.46
C GLU A 303 7.51 13.55 6.78
N SER A 304 7.45 12.23 6.95
CA SER A 304 6.50 11.66 7.93
C SER A 304 7.01 10.50 8.76
N PHE A 305 8.18 9.95 8.50
CA PHE A 305 8.60 8.70 9.14
C PHE A 305 8.60 8.74 10.67
N ALA A 306 8.91 9.89 11.26
CA ALA A 306 8.90 10.09 12.71
C ALA A 306 7.48 10.01 13.34
N ASN A 307 6.42 10.26 12.56
CA ASN A 307 5.04 10.34 13.04
C ASN A 307 4.21 9.08 12.76
N PHE A 308 4.82 8.05 12.21
CA PHE A 308 4.15 6.84 11.75
C PHE A 308 3.43 6.07 12.89
N ARG A 309 3.87 6.24 14.14
CA ARG A 309 3.38 5.53 15.33
C ARG A 309 2.59 6.42 16.31
N ALA A 310 1.94 7.47 15.83
CA ALA A 310 1.09 8.31 16.66
C ALA A 310 -0.07 7.52 17.28
N LYS A 311 -0.54 7.92 18.47
CA LYS A 311 -1.75 7.34 19.11
C LYS A 311 -2.96 7.53 18.22
N VAL A 312 -3.88 6.57 18.24
CA VAL A 312 -5.12 6.56 17.48
C VAL A 312 -6.28 6.54 18.46
N THR A 313 -7.13 7.58 18.42
CA THR A 313 -8.29 7.73 19.31
C THR A 313 -9.60 7.36 18.62
N ALA A 314 -9.63 7.35 17.30
CA ALA A 314 -10.79 6.94 16.51
C ALA A 314 -11.13 5.46 16.76
N PRO A 315 -12.42 5.06 16.65
CA PRO A 315 -12.82 3.66 16.67
C PRO A 315 -11.99 2.86 15.63
N SER A 316 -11.29 1.83 16.08
CA SER A 316 -10.28 1.16 15.28
C SER A 316 -10.54 -0.33 15.12
N GLY A 317 -10.21 -0.87 13.95
CA GLY A 317 -10.04 -2.28 13.67
C GLY A 317 -8.61 -2.58 13.25
N LEU A 318 -8.06 -3.69 13.70
CA LEU A 318 -6.74 -4.15 13.32
C LEU A 318 -6.79 -5.62 12.91
N SER A 319 -6.34 -5.90 11.69
CA SER A 319 -6.11 -7.25 11.18
C SER A 319 -4.61 -7.51 11.10
N VAL A 320 -4.13 -8.52 11.85
CA VAL A 320 -2.72 -8.84 11.99
C VAL A 320 -2.39 -10.06 11.13
N TYR A 321 -1.61 -9.86 10.08
CA TYR A 321 -1.15 -10.93 9.20
C TYR A 321 0.19 -11.50 9.68
N PRO A 322 0.39 -12.86 9.62
CA PRO A 322 1.50 -13.53 10.30
C PRO A 322 2.88 -13.21 9.71
N ARG A 323 2.94 -12.73 8.47
CA ARG A 323 4.21 -12.37 7.80
C ARG A 323 4.36 -10.87 7.55
N ASP A 324 3.48 -10.03 8.13
CA ASP A 324 3.65 -8.58 8.03
C ASP A 324 4.85 -8.10 8.86
N ILE A 325 5.35 -6.91 8.54
CA ILE A 325 6.51 -6.26 9.19
C ILE A 325 6.29 -5.95 10.68
N THR A 326 5.06 -5.80 11.13
CA THR A 326 4.72 -5.69 12.56
C THR A 326 3.52 -6.57 12.88
N ARG A 327 3.62 -7.35 13.97
CA ARG A 327 2.60 -8.32 14.39
C ARG A 327 2.28 -8.13 15.87
N PRO A 328 1.66 -7.01 16.25
CA PRO A 328 1.38 -6.74 17.64
C PRO A 328 0.37 -7.73 18.20
N SER A 329 0.57 -8.13 19.46
CA SER A 329 -0.48 -8.75 20.27
C SER A 329 -1.60 -7.74 20.54
N ARG A 330 -2.78 -8.22 20.98
CA ARG A 330 -3.88 -7.35 21.35
C ARG A 330 -3.47 -6.31 22.40
N ARG A 331 -2.75 -6.69 23.43
CA ARG A 331 -2.34 -5.77 24.49
C ARG A 331 -1.25 -4.78 24.06
N GLU A 332 -0.41 -5.15 23.10
CA GLU A 332 0.51 -4.22 22.45
C GLU A 332 -0.27 -3.20 21.60
N ALA A 333 -1.27 -3.66 20.85
CA ALA A 333 -2.14 -2.79 20.07
C ALA A 333 -2.89 -1.78 20.97
N ASP A 334 -3.39 -2.19 22.13
CA ASP A 334 -4.08 -1.32 23.09
C ASP A 334 -3.19 -0.17 23.63
N LEU A 335 -1.85 -0.26 23.52
CA LEU A 335 -0.96 0.85 23.85
C LEU A 335 -1.04 2.02 22.85
N ARG A 336 -1.38 1.71 21.60
CA ARG A 336 -1.50 2.70 20.52
C ARG A 336 -2.95 3.09 20.25
N PHE A 337 -3.87 2.12 20.22
CA PHE A 337 -5.28 2.29 19.86
C PHE A 337 -6.14 2.38 21.11
N THR A 338 -6.73 3.55 21.38
CA THR A 338 -7.51 3.76 22.63
C THR A 338 -8.97 3.30 22.53
N ASP A 339 -9.48 3.06 21.32
CA ASP A 339 -10.81 2.52 21.05
C ASP A 339 -10.73 1.39 20.00
N LEU A 340 -10.03 0.29 20.37
CA LEU A 340 -9.84 -0.87 19.50
C LEU A 340 -11.03 -1.82 19.60
N ARG A 341 -11.95 -1.75 18.63
CA ARG A 341 -13.23 -2.50 18.60
C ARG A 341 -13.16 -3.82 17.84
N TRP A 342 -12.16 -3.97 16.97
CA TRP A 342 -11.92 -5.17 16.18
C TRP A 342 -10.45 -5.52 16.24
N PHE A 343 -10.13 -6.79 16.48
CA PHE A 343 -8.77 -7.29 16.48
C PHE A 343 -8.79 -8.76 16.07
N GLU A 344 -8.08 -9.07 15.00
CA GLU A 344 -8.03 -10.42 14.45
C GLU A 344 -6.61 -10.77 14.05
N GLU A 345 -6.11 -11.91 14.56
CA GLU A 345 -4.86 -12.51 14.11
C GLU A 345 -5.18 -13.52 13.01
N LEU A 346 -4.69 -13.29 11.79
CA LEU A 346 -4.99 -14.09 10.61
C LEU A 346 -4.01 -15.27 10.50
N PRO A 347 -4.44 -16.39 9.90
CA PRO A 347 -3.59 -17.59 9.78
C PRO A 347 -2.57 -17.50 8.64
N HIS A 348 -2.82 -16.68 7.61
CA HIS A 348 -2.00 -16.57 6.39
C HIS A 348 -1.94 -15.13 5.91
N GLY A 349 -0.91 -14.84 5.10
CA GLY A 349 -0.70 -13.55 4.46
C GLY A 349 0.38 -12.72 5.12
N GLY A 350 0.84 -11.72 4.41
CA GLY A 350 1.88 -10.78 4.80
C GLY A 350 1.42 -9.34 4.68
N HIS A 351 2.36 -8.51 4.27
CA HIS A 351 2.21 -7.06 4.22
C HIS A 351 1.19 -6.58 3.18
N PHE A 352 1.17 -7.24 2.03
CA PHE A 352 0.31 -6.87 0.89
C PHE A 352 -1.03 -7.62 0.95
N ALA A 353 -1.77 -7.42 2.04
CA ALA A 353 -2.98 -8.20 2.35
C ALA A 353 -4.01 -8.23 1.19
N ALA A 354 -4.16 -7.13 0.46
CA ALA A 354 -5.09 -7.04 -0.67
C ALA A 354 -4.65 -7.90 -1.88
N LEU A 355 -3.34 -8.08 -2.07
CA LEU A 355 -2.77 -8.93 -3.12
C LEU A 355 -2.66 -10.40 -2.70
N GLU A 356 -2.26 -10.65 -1.44
CA GLU A 356 -1.97 -12.01 -0.95
C GLU A 356 -3.25 -12.75 -0.49
N GLN A 357 -4.16 -12.02 0.18
CA GLN A 357 -5.34 -12.58 0.84
C GLN A 357 -6.58 -11.70 0.62
N PRO A 358 -6.99 -11.43 -0.64
CA PRO A 358 -8.08 -10.49 -0.95
C PRO A 358 -9.40 -10.85 -0.27
N GLU A 359 -9.77 -12.14 -0.26
CA GLU A 359 -11.00 -12.61 0.39
C GLU A 359 -10.98 -12.36 1.90
N SER A 360 -9.84 -12.63 2.56
CA SER A 360 -9.65 -12.38 3.99
C SER A 360 -9.77 -10.89 4.29
N LEU A 361 -9.09 -10.02 3.53
CA LEU A 361 -9.18 -8.57 3.73
C LEU A 361 -10.62 -8.06 3.58
N VAL A 362 -11.35 -8.52 2.55
CA VAL A 362 -12.77 -8.17 2.35
C VAL A 362 -13.62 -8.57 3.56
N GLN A 363 -13.41 -9.77 4.11
CA GLN A 363 -14.13 -10.25 5.30
C GLN A 363 -13.81 -9.37 6.53
N GLN A 364 -12.55 -9.02 6.74
CA GLN A 364 -12.12 -8.17 7.85
C GLN A 364 -12.74 -6.77 7.76
N VAL A 365 -12.69 -6.16 6.58
CA VAL A 365 -13.28 -4.85 6.31
C VAL A 365 -14.79 -4.86 6.57
N ARG A 366 -15.51 -5.84 6.03
CA ARG A 366 -16.95 -6.00 6.26
C ARG A 366 -17.27 -6.22 7.74
N GLY A 367 -16.53 -7.12 8.41
CA GLY A 367 -16.72 -7.43 9.83
C GLY A 367 -16.60 -6.20 10.71
N PHE A 368 -15.55 -5.42 10.51
CA PHE A 368 -15.34 -4.19 11.27
C PHE A 368 -16.43 -3.14 10.98
N PHE A 369 -16.71 -2.86 9.72
CA PHE A 369 -17.65 -1.77 9.39
C PHE A 369 -19.12 -2.12 9.64
N ARG A 370 -19.49 -3.39 9.84
CA ARG A 370 -20.80 -3.76 10.37
C ARG A 370 -21.12 -3.17 11.75
N LEU A 371 -20.08 -2.79 12.52
CA LEU A 371 -20.26 -2.13 13.83
C LEU A 371 -20.82 -0.70 13.72
N PHE A 372 -20.87 -0.12 12.52
CA PHE A 372 -21.22 1.29 12.29
C PHE A 372 -22.38 1.51 11.30
N ARG A 373 -22.99 0.44 10.83
CA ARG A 373 -24.13 0.44 9.92
C ARG A 373 -25.46 0.52 10.66
#